data_a68e050d4e4fdd3797596d6381a744b6
#
_entry.id   a68e050d4e4fdd3797596d6381a744b6
#
_cell.length_a   1.000
_cell.length_b   1.000
_cell.length_c   1.000
_cell.angle_alpha   90.00
_cell.angle_beta   90.00
_cell.angle_gamma   90.00
#
_symmetry.space_group_name_H-M   'P 1'
#
loop_
_entity.id
_entity.type
_entity.pdbx_description
1 polymer ?
#
loop_
_entity_poly.entity_id
_entity_poly.type
_entity_poly.pdbx_seq_one_letter_code
_entity_poly.pdbx_strand_id
1 'polypeptide(L)'
;GDLLIYYLRENRQMEKETLFEWFRQIGISADQFHRCRGGRRYRYLNPCSIVVAEDGRVYLLDLEAPENESVMKKMQQRAIRKHFVKTASGEENGLAGDPDLFGYGRTMQFVLAYTAVVPQLTRREEKKLDRIIERCTEFTRNRYSDTRQAAKDIHNVSVNQGIRGDLGMKN
;
A
#
# COMPACT_ATOMS: atom_id res chain seq x y z
N GLY A 1 -6.38 7.93 16.46
CA GLY A 1 -5.55 7.11 15.61
C GLY A 1 -4.16 7.66 15.40
N ASP A 2 -3.25 6.79 15.05
CA ASP A 2 -1.85 7.14 14.81
C ASP A 2 -1.50 7.02 13.34
N LEU A 3 -0.55 7.82 12.87
CA LEU A 3 0.01 7.62 11.54
C LEU A 3 0.69 6.24 11.48
N LEU A 4 0.58 5.59 10.34
CA LEU A 4 1.11 4.24 10.15
C LEU A 4 2.60 4.15 10.50
N ILE A 5 3.39 5.18 10.16
CA ILE A 5 4.82 5.21 10.47
C ILE A 5 5.09 5.07 11.97
N TYR A 6 4.29 5.73 12.81
CA TYR A 6 4.42 5.66 14.26
C TYR A 6 3.88 4.35 14.81
N TYR A 7 2.76 3.87 14.24
CA TYR A 7 2.18 2.58 14.62
C TYR A 7 3.19 1.45 14.42
N LEU A 8 3.87 1.42 13.28
CA LEU A 8 4.85 0.37 12.98
C LEU A 8 6.07 0.43 13.91
N ARG A 9 6.44 1.61 14.36
CA ARG A 9 7.54 1.77 15.32
C ARG A 9 7.24 1.10 16.65
N GLU A 10 6.00 1.17 17.11
CA GLU A 10 5.57 0.65 18.39
C GLU A 10 5.02 -0.77 18.30
N ASN A 11 4.60 -1.21 17.13
CA ASN A 11 4.00 -2.52 16.90
C ASN A 11 4.82 -3.28 15.85
N ARG A 12 5.84 -3.98 16.33
CA ARG A 12 6.79 -4.70 15.48
C ARG A 12 6.24 -6.00 14.91
N GLN A 13 5.15 -6.51 15.46
CA GLN A 13 4.49 -7.70 14.99
C GLN A 13 3.11 -7.36 14.46
N MET A 14 2.69 -8.08 13.43
CA MET A 14 1.38 -7.90 12.84
C MET A 14 0.81 -9.25 12.42
N GLU A 15 -0.46 -9.48 12.71
CA GLU A 15 -1.14 -10.68 12.24
C GLU A 15 -1.22 -10.67 10.71
N LYS A 16 -1.01 -11.84 10.11
CA LYS A 16 -1.04 -11.99 8.66
C LYS A 16 -2.35 -11.49 8.06
N GLU A 17 -3.48 -11.82 8.67
CA GLU A 17 -4.80 -11.37 8.20
C GLU A 17 -4.92 -9.86 8.21
N THR A 18 -4.41 -9.21 9.26
CA THR A 18 -4.40 -7.75 9.37
C THR A 18 -3.55 -7.13 8.26
N LEU A 19 -2.38 -7.70 8.01
CA LEU A 19 -1.47 -7.23 6.95
C LEU A 19 -2.17 -7.21 5.60
N PHE A 20 -2.77 -8.32 5.20
CA PHE A 20 -3.46 -8.43 3.91
C PHE A 20 -4.66 -7.50 3.84
N GLU A 21 -5.43 -7.38 4.91
CA GLU A 21 -6.60 -6.51 4.95
C GLU A 21 -6.20 -5.03 4.84
N TRP A 22 -5.14 -4.62 5.54
CA TRP A 22 -4.64 -3.25 5.43
C TRP A 22 -4.13 -2.94 4.02
N PHE A 23 -3.39 -3.86 3.43
CA PHE A 23 -2.93 -3.67 2.04
C PHE A 23 -4.11 -3.51 1.09
N ARG A 24 -5.14 -4.31 1.26
CA ARG A 24 -6.36 -4.19 0.46
C ARG A 24 -7.05 -2.83 0.69
N GLN A 25 -7.24 -2.44 1.95
CA GLN A 25 -7.90 -1.18 2.31
C GLN A 25 -7.17 0.03 1.72
N ILE A 26 -5.86 0.06 1.79
CA ILE A 26 -5.06 1.16 1.25
C ILE A 26 -5.28 1.31 -0.25
N GLY A 27 -5.19 0.22 -0.99
CA GLY A 27 -5.37 0.24 -2.44
C GLY A 27 -6.77 0.67 -2.86
N ILE A 28 -7.79 0.19 -2.16
CA ILE A 28 -9.19 0.56 -2.43
C ILE A 28 -9.43 2.03 -2.07
N SER A 29 -8.88 2.50 -0.94
CA SER A 29 -9.03 3.89 -0.52
C SER A 29 -8.42 4.87 -1.52
N ALA A 30 -7.25 4.54 -2.07
CA ALA A 30 -6.62 5.37 -3.09
C ALA A 30 -7.46 5.43 -4.37
N ASP A 31 -8.04 4.31 -4.77
CA ASP A 31 -8.92 4.25 -5.93
C ASP A 31 -10.21 5.07 -5.70
N GLN A 32 -10.79 4.94 -4.51
CA GLN A 32 -11.99 5.72 -4.14
C GLN A 32 -11.70 7.22 -4.14
N PHE A 33 -10.55 7.62 -3.60
CA PHE A 33 -10.16 9.02 -3.64
C PHE A 33 -10.12 9.55 -5.07
N HIS A 34 -9.49 8.81 -5.97
CA HIS A 34 -9.39 9.16 -7.38
C HIS A 34 -10.78 9.33 -8.02
N ARG A 35 -11.69 8.41 -7.76
CA ARG A 35 -13.05 8.44 -8.32
C ARG A 35 -13.89 9.57 -7.74
N CYS A 36 -13.75 9.85 -6.45
CA CYS A 36 -14.56 10.86 -5.76
C CYS A 36 -14.04 12.28 -5.95
N ARG A 37 -12.82 12.45 -6.45
CA ARG A 37 -12.16 13.75 -6.60
C ARG A 37 -11.94 14.13 -8.07
N GLY A 38 -12.83 13.69 -8.95
CA GLY A 38 -12.79 14.09 -10.36
C GLY A 38 -11.56 13.61 -11.12
N GLY A 39 -11.05 12.45 -10.79
CA GLY A 39 -9.88 11.88 -11.44
C GLY A 39 -8.55 12.32 -10.85
N ARG A 40 -8.54 13.09 -9.77
CA ARG A 40 -7.30 13.51 -9.11
C ARG A 40 -6.65 12.33 -8.40
N ARG A 41 -5.32 12.27 -8.46
CA ARG A 41 -4.53 11.28 -7.73
C ARG A 41 -4.23 11.78 -6.33
N TYR A 42 -4.11 10.86 -5.36
CA TYR A 42 -3.72 11.20 -3.99
C TYR A 42 -2.28 11.72 -3.95
N ARG A 43 -1.38 11.10 -4.72
CA ARG A 43 0.01 11.47 -4.99
C ARG A 43 0.99 11.19 -3.85
N TYR A 44 0.58 11.35 -2.61
CA TYR A 44 1.46 11.25 -1.44
C TYR A 44 1.12 10.03 -0.57
N LEU A 45 0.86 8.90 -1.24
CA LEU A 45 0.54 7.65 -0.55
C LEU A 45 1.82 7.05 0.04
N ASN A 46 1.94 7.08 1.36
CA ASN A 46 3.10 6.58 2.10
C ASN A 46 2.74 6.37 3.57
N PRO A 47 3.62 5.76 4.40
CA PRO A 47 3.30 5.51 5.80
C PRO A 47 3.02 6.77 6.64
N CYS A 48 3.42 7.96 6.19
CA CYS A 48 3.15 9.21 6.91
C CYS A 48 1.80 9.84 6.55
N SER A 49 1.08 9.31 5.56
CA SER A 49 -0.23 9.82 5.16
C SER A 49 -1.35 8.81 5.40
N ILE A 50 -1.05 7.68 6.01
CA ILE A 50 -2.03 6.64 6.34
C ILE A 50 -2.23 6.64 7.85
N VAL A 51 -3.50 6.62 8.28
CA VAL A 51 -3.88 6.60 9.69
C VAL A 51 -4.38 5.23 10.07
N VAL A 52 -3.86 4.69 11.17
CA VAL A 52 -4.40 3.49 11.81
C VAL A 52 -5.41 3.96 12.86
N ALA A 53 -6.67 3.70 12.62
CA ALA A 53 -7.74 4.16 13.49
C ALA A 53 -7.94 3.20 14.67
N GLU A 54 -8.67 3.67 15.68
CA GLU A 54 -8.97 2.87 16.88
C GLU A 54 -9.80 1.63 16.56
N ASP A 55 -10.57 1.65 15.46
CA ASP A 55 -11.34 0.49 15.01
C ASP A 55 -10.47 -0.59 14.33
N GLY A 56 -9.16 -0.38 14.25
CA GLY A 56 -8.23 -1.31 13.61
C GLY A 56 -8.13 -1.21 12.10
N ARG A 57 -8.84 -0.26 11.51
CA ARG A 57 -8.81 -0.02 10.05
C ARG A 57 -7.81 1.06 9.69
N VAL A 58 -7.41 1.10 8.44
CA VAL A 58 -6.52 2.13 7.93
C VAL A 58 -7.26 3.04 6.96
N TYR A 59 -6.93 4.33 7.05
CA TYR A 59 -7.56 5.38 6.25
C TYR A 59 -6.49 6.30 5.68
N LEU A 60 -6.77 6.90 4.52
CA LEU A 60 -5.92 7.95 3.98
C LEU A 60 -6.23 9.26 4.70
N LEU A 61 -5.16 9.96 5.08
CA LEU A 61 -5.30 11.28 5.71
C LEU A 61 -5.72 12.30 4.66
N ASP A 62 -6.64 13.21 5.02
CA ASP A 62 -6.99 14.33 4.16
C ASP A 62 -5.87 15.39 4.25
N LEU A 63 -4.96 15.36 3.29
CA LEU A 63 -3.80 16.26 3.25
C LEU A 63 -4.17 17.70 2.91
N GLU A 64 -5.36 17.93 2.38
CA GLU A 64 -5.85 19.28 2.07
C GLU A 64 -6.52 19.94 3.27
N ALA A 65 -6.85 19.17 4.32
CA ALA A 65 -7.44 19.72 5.53
C ALA A 65 -6.45 20.64 6.26
N PRO A 66 -6.90 21.81 6.74
CA PRO A 66 -6.02 22.76 7.46
C PRO A 66 -5.33 22.14 8.68
N GLU A 67 -5.99 21.26 9.41
CA GLU A 67 -5.42 20.57 10.58
C GLU A 67 -4.26 19.64 10.22
N ASN A 68 -4.14 19.26 8.96
CA ASN A 68 -3.10 18.36 8.48
C ASN A 68 -1.96 19.07 7.72
N GLU A 69 -1.88 20.40 7.82
CA GLU A 69 -0.86 21.18 7.15
C GLU A 69 0.57 20.74 7.49
N SER A 70 0.81 20.39 8.75
CA SER A 70 2.13 19.92 9.19
C SER A 70 2.52 18.60 8.53
N VAL A 71 1.55 17.71 8.30
CA VAL A 71 1.78 16.47 7.59
C VAL A 71 2.05 16.73 6.13
N MET A 72 1.28 17.63 5.52
CA MET A 72 1.51 18.01 4.10
C MET A 72 2.90 18.59 3.89
N LYS A 73 3.42 19.36 4.85
CA LYS A 73 4.80 19.87 4.80
C LYS A 73 5.82 18.73 4.82
N LYS A 74 5.58 17.67 5.58
CA LYS A 74 6.45 16.48 5.61
C LYS A 74 6.52 15.80 4.25
N MET A 75 5.45 15.85 3.46
CA MET A 75 5.43 15.25 2.13
C MET A 75 6.44 15.88 1.18
N GLN A 76 6.89 17.10 1.49
CA GLN A 76 7.90 17.80 0.69
C GLN A 76 9.33 17.42 1.09
N GLN A 77 9.54 16.66 2.16
CA GLN A 77 10.85 16.22 2.57
C GLN A 77 11.47 15.28 1.53
N ARG A 78 12.77 15.46 1.32
CA ARG A 78 13.51 14.69 0.32
C ARG A 78 13.40 13.18 0.50
N ALA A 79 13.47 12.72 1.74
CA ALA A 79 13.38 11.28 2.04
C ALA A 79 12.04 10.69 1.59
N ILE A 80 10.93 11.38 1.87
CA ILE A 80 9.60 10.93 1.47
C ILE A 80 9.47 10.97 -0.05
N ARG A 81 9.86 12.07 -0.67
CA ARG A 81 9.76 12.23 -2.12
C ARG A 81 10.59 11.19 -2.87
N LYS A 82 11.79 10.94 -2.39
CA LYS A 82 12.69 9.98 -3.02
C LYS A 82 12.16 8.55 -2.98
N HIS A 83 11.60 8.14 -1.86
CA HIS A 83 11.20 6.75 -1.64
C HIS A 83 9.76 6.44 -2.05
N PHE A 84 8.86 7.40 -1.96
CA PHE A 84 7.43 7.15 -2.11
C PHE A 84 6.75 7.97 -3.21
N VAL A 85 7.36 9.06 -3.65
CA VAL A 85 6.75 9.93 -4.67
C VAL A 85 7.50 9.75 -5.98
N LYS A 86 6.75 9.44 -7.02
CA LYS A 86 7.31 9.26 -8.34
C LYS A 86 7.76 10.60 -8.90
N THR A 87 8.98 10.65 -9.43
CA THR A 87 9.53 11.85 -10.04
C THR A 87 9.07 12.02 -11.48
N ALA A 88 9.08 13.26 -11.96
CA ALA A 88 8.68 13.61 -13.32
C ALA A 88 9.50 12.90 -14.41
N SER A 89 10.71 12.45 -14.10
CA SER A 89 11.56 11.72 -15.05
C SER A 89 10.93 10.43 -15.57
N GLY A 90 9.95 9.86 -14.85
CA GLY A 90 9.21 8.71 -15.32
C GLY A 90 8.19 9.04 -16.41
N GLU A 91 7.83 10.30 -16.57
CA GLU A 91 6.86 10.74 -17.57
C GLU A 91 7.47 10.90 -18.97
N GLU A 92 8.78 11.11 -19.03
CA GLU A 92 9.51 11.35 -20.28
C GLU A 92 9.48 10.16 -21.24
N ASN A 93 9.30 8.96 -20.73
CA ASN A 93 9.31 7.74 -21.54
C ASN A 93 7.91 7.26 -21.97
N GLY A 94 6.87 8.06 -21.78
CA GLY A 94 5.50 7.67 -22.10
C GLY A 94 4.96 6.52 -21.25
N LEU A 95 5.72 6.11 -20.24
CA LEU A 95 5.36 5.05 -19.30
C LEU A 95 4.96 5.63 -17.94
N ALA A 96 4.46 6.87 -17.94
CA ALA A 96 3.99 7.55 -16.75
C ALA A 96 2.94 6.70 -16.06
N GLY A 97 3.34 6.03 -15.01
CA GLY A 97 2.43 5.24 -14.20
C GLY A 97 1.65 6.12 -13.26
N ASP A 98 0.61 5.54 -12.72
CA ASP A 98 -0.17 6.12 -11.64
C ASP A 98 0.76 6.35 -10.44
N PRO A 99 0.90 7.61 -9.95
CA PRO A 99 1.73 7.87 -8.77
C PRO A 99 1.22 7.15 -7.53
N ASP A 100 -0.08 6.86 -7.44
CA ASP A 100 -0.64 6.12 -6.33
C ASP A 100 -0.24 4.65 -6.35
N LEU A 101 -0.06 4.06 -7.52
CA LEU A 101 0.48 2.70 -7.64
C LEU A 101 1.90 2.65 -7.09
N PHE A 102 2.74 3.60 -7.45
CA PHE A 102 4.11 3.66 -6.96
C PHE A 102 4.14 3.79 -5.43
N GLY A 103 3.40 4.77 -4.89
CA GLY A 103 3.29 4.97 -3.45
C GLY A 103 2.74 3.75 -2.73
N TYR A 104 1.76 3.09 -3.33
CA TYR A 104 1.14 1.88 -2.80
C TYR A 104 2.16 0.74 -2.70
N GLY A 105 2.85 0.46 -3.79
CA GLY A 105 3.88 -0.59 -3.80
C GLY A 105 5.01 -0.31 -2.81
N ARG A 106 5.48 0.93 -2.76
CA ARG A 106 6.53 1.34 -1.81
C ARG A 106 6.06 1.25 -0.37
N THR A 107 4.80 1.60 -0.10
CA THR A 107 4.22 1.47 1.24
C THR A 107 4.15 0.02 1.68
N MET A 108 3.67 -0.87 0.82
CA MET A 108 3.64 -2.30 1.13
C MET A 108 5.04 -2.83 1.41
N GLN A 109 6.01 -2.47 0.59
CA GLN A 109 7.40 -2.86 0.76
C GLN A 109 7.96 -2.39 2.10
N PHE A 110 7.66 -1.14 2.48
CA PHE A 110 8.07 -0.57 3.76
C PHE A 110 7.48 -1.35 4.93
N VAL A 111 6.17 -1.62 4.89
CA VAL A 111 5.49 -2.37 5.96
C VAL A 111 6.11 -3.76 6.14
N LEU A 112 6.34 -4.46 5.03
CA LEU A 112 6.96 -5.78 5.07
C LEU A 112 8.39 -5.76 5.63
N ALA A 113 9.13 -4.69 5.37
CA ALA A 113 10.50 -4.54 5.86
C ALA A 113 10.58 -4.27 7.37
N TYR A 114 9.56 -3.60 7.92
CA TYR A 114 9.58 -3.15 9.31
C TYR A 114 8.68 -3.97 10.24
N THR A 115 8.06 -5.03 9.74
CA THR A 115 7.08 -5.80 10.51
C THR A 115 7.39 -7.28 10.47
N ALA A 116 7.29 -7.92 11.63
CA ALA A 116 7.31 -9.39 11.72
C ALA A 116 5.86 -9.87 11.58
N VAL A 117 5.57 -10.58 10.52
CA VAL A 117 4.22 -11.11 10.24
C VAL A 117 4.04 -12.44 10.95
N VAL A 118 2.92 -12.59 11.67
CA VAL A 118 2.62 -13.80 12.47
C VAL A 118 1.24 -14.34 12.09
N PRO A 119 1.13 -15.60 11.69
CA PRO A 119 2.21 -16.51 11.32
C PRO A 119 3.00 -16.00 10.13
N GLN A 120 4.23 -16.47 9.96
CA GLN A 120 5.07 -16.00 8.87
C GLN A 120 4.41 -16.21 7.51
N LEU A 121 4.68 -15.30 6.59
CA LEU A 121 4.29 -15.48 5.19
C LEU A 121 4.96 -16.74 4.65
N THR A 122 4.20 -17.53 3.94
CA THR A 122 4.76 -18.67 3.22
C THR A 122 5.63 -18.17 2.08
N ARG A 123 6.55 -19.00 1.60
CA ARG A 123 7.41 -18.64 0.47
C ARG A 123 6.59 -18.25 -0.75
N ARG A 124 5.48 -18.92 -0.96
CA ARG A 124 4.57 -18.63 -2.07
C ARG A 124 3.90 -17.27 -1.91
N GLU A 125 3.45 -16.93 -0.70
CA GLU A 125 2.88 -15.63 -0.40
C GLU A 125 3.89 -14.51 -0.61
N GLU A 126 5.12 -14.70 -0.13
CA GLU A 126 6.19 -13.74 -0.33
C GLU A 126 6.44 -13.47 -1.82
N LYS A 127 6.54 -14.54 -2.63
CA LYS A 127 6.75 -14.40 -4.06
C LYS A 127 5.62 -13.65 -4.76
N LYS A 128 4.38 -13.95 -4.38
CA LYS A 128 3.21 -13.27 -4.95
C LYS A 128 3.14 -11.81 -4.56
N LEU A 129 3.42 -11.50 -3.29
CA LEU A 129 3.48 -10.12 -2.82
C LEU A 129 4.59 -9.34 -3.51
N ASP A 130 5.78 -9.92 -3.64
CA ASP A 130 6.90 -9.29 -4.33
C ASP A 130 6.55 -8.96 -5.77
N ARG A 131 5.86 -9.87 -6.46
CA ARG A 131 5.41 -9.65 -7.83
C ARG A 131 4.37 -8.54 -7.92
N ILE A 132 3.43 -8.48 -6.98
CA ILE A 132 2.44 -7.41 -6.93
C ILE A 132 3.12 -6.07 -6.71
N ILE A 133 4.05 -5.99 -5.76
CA ILE A 133 4.82 -4.77 -5.48
C ILE A 133 5.61 -4.34 -6.72
N GLU A 134 6.27 -5.26 -7.37
CA GLU A 134 7.01 -5.01 -8.60
C GLU A 134 6.11 -4.42 -9.69
N ARG A 135 4.92 -4.98 -9.89
CA ARG A 135 3.93 -4.48 -10.86
C ARG A 135 3.36 -3.11 -10.48
N CYS A 136 3.46 -2.71 -9.22
CA CYS A 136 3.07 -1.38 -8.76
C CYS A 136 4.19 -0.35 -8.98
N THR A 137 5.44 -0.76 -8.79
CA THR A 137 6.57 0.17 -8.68
C THR A 137 7.42 0.27 -9.95
N GLU A 138 7.42 -0.74 -10.80
CA GLU A 138 8.23 -0.77 -12.00
C GLU A 138 7.46 -0.29 -13.24
N PHE A 139 8.22 0.31 -14.18
CA PHE A 139 7.70 0.80 -15.45
C PHE A 139 7.69 -0.32 -16.48
N THR A 140 6.90 -1.36 -16.25
CA THR A 140 6.79 -2.47 -17.17
C THR A 140 5.41 -2.50 -17.83
N ARG A 141 5.30 -3.24 -18.93
CA ARG A 141 4.03 -3.43 -19.60
C ARG A 141 3.01 -4.20 -18.73
N ASN A 142 3.51 -4.93 -17.73
CA ASN A 142 2.68 -5.73 -16.83
C ASN A 142 2.17 -4.97 -15.61
N ARG A 143 2.47 -3.67 -15.50
CA ARG A 143 2.01 -2.91 -14.33
C ARG A 143 0.48 -2.82 -14.32
N TYR A 144 -0.04 -2.60 -13.13
CA TYR A 144 -1.47 -2.40 -12.95
C TYR A 144 -1.94 -1.10 -13.57
N SER A 145 -3.22 -1.06 -13.96
CA SER A 145 -3.84 0.17 -14.44
C SER A 145 -4.23 1.10 -13.30
N ASP A 146 -4.55 0.56 -12.13
CA ASP A 146 -4.95 1.32 -10.94
C ASP A 146 -4.67 0.53 -9.65
N THR A 147 -4.82 1.21 -8.50
CA THR A 147 -4.59 0.59 -7.19
C THR A 147 -5.65 -0.46 -6.85
N ARG A 148 -6.86 -0.32 -7.38
CA ARG A 148 -7.94 -1.28 -7.13
C ARG A 148 -7.59 -2.65 -7.70
N GLN A 149 -7.00 -2.68 -8.88
CA GLN A 149 -6.58 -3.92 -9.53
C GLN A 149 -5.51 -4.63 -8.69
N ALA A 150 -4.54 -3.89 -8.18
CA ALA A 150 -3.53 -4.41 -7.28
C ALA A 150 -4.15 -4.93 -5.97
N ALA A 151 -5.07 -4.18 -5.39
CA ALA A 151 -5.77 -4.59 -4.16
C ALA A 151 -6.55 -5.88 -4.36
N LYS A 152 -7.13 -6.09 -5.53
CA LYS A 152 -7.82 -7.32 -5.87
C LYS A 152 -6.86 -8.51 -5.88
N ASP A 153 -5.66 -8.33 -6.43
CA ASP A 153 -4.65 -9.39 -6.42
C ASP A 153 -4.15 -9.70 -5.00
N ILE A 154 -4.02 -8.67 -4.14
CA ILE A 154 -3.71 -8.87 -2.72
C ILE A 154 -4.79 -9.74 -2.06
N HIS A 155 -6.04 -9.41 -2.29
CA HIS A 155 -7.16 -10.18 -1.75
C HIS A 155 -7.12 -11.64 -2.24
N ASN A 156 -6.83 -11.86 -3.51
CA ASN A 156 -6.74 -13.20 -4.09
C ASN A 156 -5.64 -14.05 -3.46
N VAL A 157 -4.50 -13.45 -3.11
CA VAL A 157 -3.43 -14.16 -2.39
C VAL A 157 -3.96 -14.67 -1.04
N SER A 158 -4.65 -13.81 -0.30
CA SER A 158 -5.23 -14.11 1.00
C SER A 158 -6.27 -15.24 0.93
N VAL A 159 -7.19 -15.16 -0.02
CA VAL A 159 -8.28 -16.13 -0.18
C VAL A 159 -7.77 -17.48 -0.66
N ASN A 160 -6.86 -17.50 -1.64
CA ASN A 160 -6.31 -18.74 -2.17
C ASN A 160 -5.59 -19.56 -1.11
N GLN A 161 -4.96 -18.88 -0.15
CA GLN A 161 -4.32 -19.58 0.96
C GLN A 161 -5.34 -20.23 1.89
N GLY A 162 -6.46 -19.57 2.16
CA GLY A 162 -7.55 -20.14 2.95
C GLY A 162 -8.11 -21.40 2.31
N ILE A 163 -8.36 -21.37 1.01
CA ILE A 163 -8.86 -22.53 0.25
C ILE A 163 -7.85 -23.68 0.29
N ARG A 164 -6.56 -23.39 0.16
CA ARG A 164 -5.51 -24.42 0.22
C ARG A 164 -5.35 -25.02 1.60
N GLY A 165 -5.49 -24.22 2.63
CA GLY A 165 -5.49 -24.71 4.00
C GLY A 165 -6.59 -25.73 4.21
N ASP A 166 -7.79 -25.43 3.74
CA ASP A 166 -8.93 -26.33 3.82
C ASP A 166 -8.71 -27.63 3.02
N LEU A 167 -8.16 -27.52 1.83
CA LEU A 167 -7.84 -28.69 1.01
C LEU A 167 -6.73 -29.54 1.62
N GLY A 168 -5.76 -28.91 2.25
CA GLY A 168 -4.69 -29.60 2.96
C GLY A 168 -5.17 -30.38 4.17
N MET A 169 -6.20 -29.89 4.84
CA MET A 169 -6.80 -30.54 5.99
C MET A 169 -7.64 -31.78 5.62
N LYS A 170 -8.09 -31.87 4.39
CA LYS A 170 -8.90 -33.00 3.91
C LYS A 170 -8.07 -34.20 3.43
N ASN A 171 -6.79 -33.99 3.32
CA ASN A 171 -5.85 -35.04 2.92
C ASN A 171 -5.11 -35.60 4.14
#